data_42a2050a63459e231121cd2f5ecaf091
#
_entry.id   42a2050a63459e231121cd2f5ecaf091
#
_cell.length_a   1.000
_cell.length_b   1.000
_cell.length_c   1.000
_cell.angle_alpha   90.00
_cell.angle_beta   90.00
_cell.angle_gamma   90.00
#
_symmetry.space_group_name_H-M   'P 1'
#
loop_
_entity.id
_entity.type
_entity.pdbx_description
1 polymer ?
#
loop_
_entity_poly.entity_id
_entity_poly.type
_entity_poly.pdbx_seq_one_letter_code
_entity_poly.pdbx_strand_id
1 'polypeptide(L)'
;IGTPDDFPAAYDFGSGKISDFSRNYMLKKMPEPEQNDTVLNTDADPDNIQVLYLWEEENVPAKTTFTKDMTGYFDDWDFRPYVTAIPVAKGVTPKGAVVLMAGGAYQFRGNYTDSLPTAAALREYGFQTFIVDYRLSPYTQEEGALDVARAVRFIRKNADVYGIEPDDIAVMGFSAGGIQAGEFLMHYDEDVNGTALDSSYVPDELEQIPAH
;
A
#
# COMPACT_ATOMS: atom_id res chain seq x y z
N ILE A 1 -17.22 -8.34 -10.41
CA ILE A 1 -15.83 -8.80 -10.20
C ILE A 1 -15.69 -10.09 -11.01
N GLY A 2 -14.91 -10.04 -12.09
CA GLY A 2 -14.72 -11.18 -12.98
C GLY A 2 -13.97 -12.33 -12.30
N THR A 3 -14.11 -13.53 -12.84
CA THR A 3 -13.27 -14.66 -12.43
C THR A 3 -11.89 -14.53 -13.09
N PRO A 4 -10.84 -15.22 -12.61
CA PRO A 4 -9.52 -15.18 -13.24
C PRO A 4 -9.51 -15.55 -14.72
N ASP A 5 -10.48 -16.32 -15.18
CA ASP A 5 -10.64 -16.69 -16.58
C ASP A 5 -11.24 -15.55 -17.44
N ASP A 6 -11.83 -14.53 -16.78
CA ASP A 6 -12.37 -13.32 -17.43
C ASP A 6 -11.29 -12.26 -17.70
N PHE A 7 -10.07 -12.44 -17.16
CA PHE A 7 -8.93 -11.57 -17.42
C PHE A 7 -8.16 -12.09 -18.64
N PRO A 8 -8.36 -11.46 -19.81
CA PRO A 8 -7.66 -11.88 -21.02
C PRO A 8 -6.16 -11.63 -20.90
N ALA A 9 -5.39 -12.35 -21.71
CA ALA A 9 -3.94 -12.24 -21.83
C ALA A 9 -3.39 -10.82 -22.10
N ALA A 10 -4.25 -9.81 -22.17
CA ALA A 10 -3.89 -8.40 -22.32
C ALA A 10 -3.17 -7.78 -21.10
N TYR A 11 -3.14 -8.48 -19.98
CA TYR A 11 -2.37 -8.07 -18.79
C TYR A 11 -0.94 -8.60 -18.78
N ASP A 12 -0.47 -9.02 -19.89
CA ASP A 12 0.84 -9.53 -20.12
C ASP A 12 1.81 -8.41 -20.51
N PHE A 13 2.63 -8.03 -19.57
CA PHE A 13 3.72 -7.09 -19.81
C PHE A 13 4.87 -7.78 -20.55
N GLY A 14 4.81 -7.78 -21.87
CA GLY A 14 5.95 -8.06 -22.75
C GLY A 14 6.15 -9.51 -23.17
N SER A 15 5.55 -10.51 -22.55
CA SER A 15 5.59 -11.91 -22.97
C SER A 15 4.24 -12.52 -23.29
N GLY A 16 3.15 -11.81 -23.09
CA GLY A 16 1.81 -12.28 -23.26
C GLY A 16 1.31 -13.21 -22.13
N LYS A 17 1.90 -13.20 -20.91
CA LYS A 17 1.50 -14.11 -19.82
C LYS A 17 1.41 -13.39 -18.50
N ILE A 18 0.25 -13.44 -17.86
CA ILE A 18 0.15 -13.13 -16.43
C ILE A 18 1.16 -14.02 -15.71
N SER A 19 2.03 -13.44 -14.87
CA SER A 19 2.96 -14.25 -14.09
C SER A 19 2.19 -15.25 -13.26
N ASP A 20 2.75 -16.44 -13.06
CA ASP A 20 2.13 -17.47 -12.22
C ASP A 20 1.87 -16.95 -10.80
N PHE A 21 2.72 -16.04 -10.32
CA PHE A 21 2.51 -15.37 -9.05
C PHE A 21 1.24 -14.51 -9.05
N SER A 22 1.07 -13.60 -10.01
CA SER A 22 -0.12 -12.74 -10.11
C SER A 22 -1.39 -13.58 -10.26
N ARG A 23 -1.34 -14.61 -11.09
CA ARG A 23 -2.46 -15.53 -11.30
C ARG A 23 -2.81 -16.28 -10.01
N ASN A 24 -1.83 -16.83 -9.34
CA ASN A 24 -2.03 -17.54 -8.08
C ASN A 24 -2.55 -16.62 -6.98
N TYR A 25 -2.07 -15.37 -6.94
CA TYR A 25 -2.54 -14.38 -6.00
C TYR A 25 -3.99 -13.96 -6.26
N MET A 26 -4.36 -13.72 -7.51
CA MET A 26 -5.73 -13.40 -7.90
C MET A 26 -6.72 -14.53 -7.60
N LEU A 27 -6.26 -15.78 -7.62
CA LEU A 27 -7.06 -16.97 -7.31
C LEU A 27 -7.20 -17.22 -5.79
N LYS A 28 -6.32 -16.67 -4.97
CA LYS A 28 -6.41 -16.78 -3.52
C LYS A 28 -7.30 -15.68 -2.96
N LYS A 29 -8.13 -16.03 -1.98
CA LYS A 29 -8.76 -15.00 -1.14
C LYS A 29 -7.62 -14.22 -0.49
N MET A 30 -7.68 -12.88 -0.60
CA MET A 30 -6.73 -12.01 0.10
C MET A 30 -6.81 -12.28 1.61
N PRO A 31 -5.69 -12.34 2.33
CA PRO A 31 -5.72 -12.33 3.78
C PRO A 31 -6.49 -11.13 4.30
N GLU A 32 -7.20 -11.29 5.39
CA GLU A 32 -7.77 -10.14 6.09
C GLU A 32 -6.61 -9.31 6.69
N PRO A 33 -6.72 -7.98 6.72
CA PRO A 33 -5.70 -7.14 7.31
C PRO A 33 -5.50 -7.44 8.81
N GLU A 34 -4.22 -7.45 9.23
CA GLU A 34 -3.82 -7.62 10.63
C GLU A 34 -3.35 -6.28 11.21
N GLN A 35 -3.23 -6.19 12.53
CA GLN A 35 -2.67 -5.01 13.17
C GLN A 35 -1.24 -4.73 12.70
N ASN A 36 -0.89 -3.46 12.64
CA ASN A 36 0.38 -2.97 12.10
C ASN A 36 1.62 -3.23 12.99
N ASP A 37 1.42 -3.72 14.22
CA ASP A 37 2.49 -4.15 15.11
C ASP A 37 3.02 -5.55 14.77
N THR A 38 2.30 -6.28 13.92
CA THR A 38 2.71 -7.60 13.46
C THR A 38 3.83 -7.44 12.43
N VAL A 39 5.05 -7.65 12.88
CA VAL A 39 6.23 -7.65 11.98
C VAL A 39 6.16 -8.86 11.05
N LEU A 40 6.50 -8.67 9.78
CA LEU A 40 6.64 -9.77 8.83
C LEU A 40 7.57 -10.84 9.39
N ASN A 41 7.10 -12.07 9.43
CA ASN A 41 7.96 -13.20 9.74
C ASN A 41 8.84 -13.50 8.52
N THR A 42 10.12 -13.12 8.57
CA THR A 42 11.08 -13.32 7.48
C THR A 42 11.43 -14.79 7.26
N ASP A 43 11.15 -15.66 8.24
CA ASP A 43 11.27 -17.12 8.07
C ASP A 43 10.07 -17.70 7.29
N ALA A 44 9.08 -16.86 7.01
CA ALA A 44 7.92 -17.27 6.25
C ALA A 44 8.29 -17.51 4.77
N ASP A 45 7.55 -18.42 4.16
CA ASP A 45 7.55 -18.67 2.72
C ASP A 45 7.61 -17.33 1.95
N PRO A 46 8.58 -17.13 1.03
CA PRO A 46 8.62 -15.91 0.20
C PRO A 46 7.36 -15.68 -0.64
N ASP A 47 6.47 -16.67 -0.70
CA ASP A 47 5.12 -16.51 -1.25
C ASP A 47 4.09 -16.10 -0.17
N ASN A 48 4.51 -15.88 1.07
CA ASN A 48 3.65 -15.41 2.15
C ASN A 48 3.38 -13.90 2.01
N ILE A 49 2.19 -13.58 1.55
CA ILE A 49 1.72 -12.20 1.44
C ILE A 49 1.01 -11.84 2.73
N GLN A 50 1.39 -10.71 3.30
CA GLN A 50 0.75 -10.18 4.50
C GLN A 50 -0.02 -8.90 4.17
N VAL A 51 -1.16 -8.74 4.84
CA VAL A 51 -1.97 -7.53 4.75
C VAL A 51 -2.07 -6.95 6.15
N LEU A 52 -1.59 -5.72 6.32
CA LEU A 52 -1.42 -5.08 7.63
C LEU A 52 -2.14 -3.73 7.64
N TYR A 53 -2.94 -3.47 8.67
CA TYR A 53 -3.51 -2.13 8.87
C TYR A 53 -2.42 -1.11 9.13
N LEU A 54 -2.53 0.06 8.53
CA LEU A 54 -1.59 1.17 8.72
C LEU A 54 -1.86 1.94 10.02
N TRP A 55 -3.08 1.94 10.47
CA TRP A 55 -3.54 2.70 11.62
C TRP A 55 -4.23 1.80 12.64
N GLU A 56 -4.20 2.19 13.91
CA GLU A 56 -5.00 1.55 14.93
C GLU A 56 -6.50 1.77 14.68
N GLU A 57 -7.32 0.82 15.13
CA GLU A 57 -8.76 0.97 15.10
C GLU A 57 -9.19 2.19 15.92
N GLU A 58 -10.15 2.96 15.41
CA GLU A 58 -10.64 4.21 16.01
C GLU A 58 -9.58 5.34 16.13
N ASN A 59 -8.38 5.17 15.56
CA ASN A 59 -7.32 6.17 15.58
C ASN A 59 -6.75 6.44 14.19
N VAL A 60 -7.61 6.48 13.18
CA VAL A 60 -7.24 6.87 11.80
C VAL A 60 -7.37 8.39 11.69
N PRO A 61 -6.27 9.14 11.52
CA PRO A 61 -6.35 10.61 11.47
C PRO A 61 -7.12 11.06 10.22
N ALA A 62 -8.15 11.89 10.41
CA ALA A 62 -9.00 12.36 9.34
C ALA A 62 -9.58 13.75 9.63
N LYS A 63 -9.65 14.60 8.60
CA LYS A 63 -10.43 15.84 8.63
C LYS A 63 -11.79 15.68 7.92
N THR A 64 -11.91 14.67 7.07
CA THR A 64 -13.17 14.34 6.41
C THR A 64 -14.06 13.55 7.36
N THR A 65 -15.27 14.05 7.60
CA THR A 65 -16.25 13.33 8.42
C THR A 65 -17.10 12.43 7.55
N PHE A 66 -17.03 11.13 7.81
CA PHE A 66 -17.93 10.17 7.16
C PHE A 66 -19.31 10.23 7.82
N THR A 67 -20.34 10.32 6.99
CA THR A 67 -21.74 10.16 7.43
C THR A 67 -22.43 9.14 6.53
N LYS A 68 -23.11 8.17 7.12
CA LYS A 68 -23.76 7.07 6.37
C LYS A 68 -24.81 7.52 5.34
N ASP A 69 -25.30 8.75 5.48
CA ASP A 69 -26.29 9.33 4.59
C ASP A 69 -25.69 10.11 3.41
N MET A 70 -24.36 10.26 3.37
CA MET A 70 -23.69 10.95 2.27
C MET A 70 -23.53 10.02 1.06
N THR A 71 -23.81 10.56 -0.11
CA THR A 71 -23.47 9.93 -1.39
C THR A 71 -22.06 10.34 -1.82
N GLY A 72 -21.37 9.44 -2.54
CA GLY A 72 -20.03 9.75 -3.10
C GLY A 72 -18.85 9.17 -2.30
N TYR A 73 -19.10 8.43 -1.24
CA TYR A 73 -18.09 7.57 -0.65
C TYR A 73 -17.95 6.29 -1.48
N PHE A 74 -16.71 5.94 -1.77
CA PHE A 74 -16.35 4.74 -2.53
C PHE A 74 -15.73 3.66 -1.64
N ASP A 75 -15.36 4.01 -0.41
CA ASP A 75 -15.00 3.08 0.64
C ASP A 75 -16.21 2.81 1.55
N ASP A 76 -16.20 1.68 2.25
CA ASP A 76 -17.12 1.40 3.33
C ASP A 76 -16.90 2.39 4.49
N TRP A 77 -17.93 2.61 5.29
CA TRP A 77 -17.89 3.59 6.38
C TRP A 77 -16.84 3.29 7.45
N ASP A 78 -16.41 2.06 7.55
CA ASP A 78 -15.41 1.53 8.48
C ASP A 78 -14.08 1.20 7.76
N PHE A 79 -13.89 1.71 6.54
CA PHE A 79 -12.66 1.49 5.82
C PHE A 79 -11.46 2.02 6.60
N ARG A 80 -10.52 1.15 6.82
CA ARG A 80 -9.26 1.43 7.49
C ARG A 80 -8.10 1.15 6.54
N PRO A 81 -7.26 2.14 6.23
CA PRO A 81 -6.14 1.97 5.30
C PRO A 81 -5.22 0.82 5.71
N TYR A 82 -4.75 0.07 4.72
CA TYR A 82 -3.87 -1.07 4.94
C TYR A 82 -2.81 -1.18 3.85
N VAL A 83 -1.79 -1.97 4.11
CA VAL A 83 -0.71 -2.28 3.19
C VAL A 83 -0.65 -3.78 2.93
N THR A 84 -0.51 -4.16 1.65
CA THR A 84 -0.23 -5.53 1.24
C THR A 84 1.26 -5.67 0.97
N ALA A 85 1.95 -6.41 1.83
CA ALA A 85 3.37 -6.67 1.71
C ALA A 85 3.63 -7.92 0.88
N ILE A 86 4.38 -7.77 -0.20
CA ILE A 86 4.72 -8.83 -1.14
C ILE A 86 6.24 -8.98 -1.13
N PRO A 87 6.76 -10.10 -0.58
CA PRO A 87 8.20 -10.31 -0.44
C PRO A 87 8.86 -10.57 -1.80
N VAL A 88 10.18 -10.37 -1.86
CA VAL A 88 11.01 -10.77 -3.01
C VAL A 88 10.81 -12.24 -3.33
N ALA A 89 11.09 -12.62 -4.57
CA ALA A 89 11.01 -14.01 -5.00
C ALA A 89 12.04 -14.88 -4.25
N LYS A 90 11.73 -16.16 -4.08
CA LYS A 90 12.60 -17.12 -3.39
C LYS A 90 13.99 -17.15 -4.00
N GLY A 91 15.00 -16.96 -3.16
CA GLY A 91 16.40 -16.96 -3.57
C GLY A 91 16.91 -15.65 -4.19
N VAL A 92 16.05 -14.63 -4.23
CA VAL A 92 16.42 -13.27 -4.66
C VAL A 92 16.84 -12.46 -3.43
N THR A 93 17.95 -11.76 -3.52
CA THR A 93 18.43 -10.88 -2.44
C THR A 93 17.68 -9.54 -2.51
N PRO A 94 17.11 -9.05 -1.39
CA PRO A 94 16.49 -7.74 -1.34
C PRO A 94 17.49 -6.62 -1.67
N LYS A 95 17.02 -5.58 -2.36
CA LYS A 95 17.81 -4.39 -2.75
C LYS A 95 17.18 -3.09 -2.28
N GLY A 96 15.92 -3.11 -1.90
CA GLY A 96 15.15 -1.96 -1.50
C GLY A 96 13.66 -2.29 -1.50
N ALA A 97 12.85 -1.29 -1.23
CA ALA A 97 11.40 -1.39 -1.23
C ALA A 97 10.74 -0.46 -2.25
N VAL A 98 9.57 -0.85 -2.74
CA VAL A 98 8.72 0.01 -3.56
C VAL A 98 7.31 0.03 -2.98
N VAL A 99 6.85 1.22 -2.62
CA VAL A 99 5.48 1.49 -2.19
C VAL A 99 4.64 1.77 -3.43
N LEU A 100 3.60 0.96 -3.65
CA LEU A 100 2.77 1.00 -4.85
C LEU A 100 1.37 1.53 -4.54
N MET A 101 0.90 2.48 -5.33
CA MET A 101 -0.47 3.00 -5.28
C MET A 101 -1.15 2.80 -6.63
N ALA A 102 -2.27 2.08 -6.63
CA ALA A 102 -3.07 1.84 -7.83
C ALA A 102 -3.83 3.09 -8.28
N GLY A 103 -4.15 3.15 -9.57
CA GLY A 103 -5.10 4.09 -10.12
C GLY A 103 -6.55 3.70 -9.82
N GLY A 104 -7.49 4.52 -10.27
CA GLY A 104 -8.93 4.27 -10.13
C GLY A 104 -9.75 5.54 -9.90
N ALA A 105 -9.22 6.71 -10.26
CA ALA A 105 -9.91 8.01 -10.17
C ALA A 105 -10.47 8.33 -8.77
N TYR A 106 -9.86 7.82 -7.70
CA TYR A 106 -10.36 7.88 -6.32
C TYR A 106 -11.74 7.27 -6.10
N GLN A 107 -12.18 6.38 -7.00
CA GLN A 107 -13.46 5.67 -6.92
C GLN A 107 -13.28 4.18 -6.66
N PHE A 108 -12.13 3.64 -6.97
CA PHE A 108 -11.73 2.27 -6.70
C PHE A 108 -10.19 2.19 -6.69
N ARG A 109 -9.65 1.05 -6.29
CA ARG A 109 -8.21 0.76 -6.38
C ARG A 109 -7.99 -0.35 -7.39
N GLY A 110 -7.35 0.00 -8.51
CA GLY A 110 -7.05 -0.94 -9.60
C GLY A 110 -5.88 -1.88 -9.28
N ASN A 111 -5.81 -2.44 -8.07
CA ASN A 111 -4.68 -3.27 -7.64
C ASN A 111 -4.40 -4.43 -8.58
N TYR A 112 -5.42 -5.06 -9.13
CA TYR A 112 -5.25 -6.20 -10.04
C TYR A 112 -4.70 -5.82 -11.41
N THR A 113 -4.92 -4.59 -11.86
CA THR A 113 -4.45 -4.10 -13.16
C THR A 113 -3.11 -3.37 -13.07
N ASP A 114 -2.87 -2.70 -11.96
CA ASP A 114 -1.73 -1.79 -11.79
C ASP A 114 -0.68 -2.38 -10.82
N SER A 115 -1.05 -2.47 -9.54
CA SER A 115 -0.07 -2.75 -8.47
C SER A 115 0.41 -4.19 -8.45
N LEU A 116 -0.49 -5.17 -8.55
CA LEU A 116 -0.12 -6.59 -8.47
C LEU A 116 0.80 -7.07 -9.61
N PRO A 117 0.52 -6.75 -10.89
CA PRO A 117 1.43 -7.12 -11.96
C PRO A 117 2.81 -6.47 -11.81
N THR A 118 2.83 -5.22 -11.33
CA THR A 118 4.06 -4.49 -11.08
C THR A 118 4.84 -5.11 -9.91
N ALA A 119 4.17 -5.42 -8.80
CA ALA A 119 4.78 -6.12 -7.67
C ALA A 119 5.34 -7.48 -8.08
N ALA A 120 4.60 -8.24 -8.90
CA ALA A 120 5.05 -9.53 -9.42
C ALA A 120 6.33 -9.41 -10.25
N ALA A 121 6.49 -8.34 -11.01
CA ALA A 121 7.71 -8.08 -11.76
C ALA A 121 8.86 -7.62 -10.84
N LEU A 122 8.61 -6.65 -9.96
CA LEU A 122 9.62 -6.04 -9.11
C LEU A 122 10.23 -7.03 -8.11
N ARG A 123 9.43 -7.95 -7.56
CA ARG A 123 9.94 -8.99 -6.64
C ARG A 123 11.02 -9.86 -7.26
N GLU A 124 10.95 -10.13 -8.57
CA GLU A 124 11.96 -10.89 -9.30
C GLU A 124 13.28 -10.13 -9.47
N TYR A 125 13.21 -8.80 -9.39
CA TYR A 125 14.38 -7.92 -9.46
C TYR A 125 14.97 -7.56 -8.09
N GLY A 126 14.40 -8.07 -7.00
CA GLY A 126 14.91 -7.87 -5.64
C GLY A 126 14.26 -6.71 -4.88
N PHE A 127 13.09 -6.27 -5.29
CA PHE A 127 12.37 -5.24 -4.54
C PHE A 127 11.26 -5.85 -3.68
N GLN A 128 11.29 -5.58 -2.38
CA GLN A 128 10.15 -5.75 -1.50
C GLN A 128 9.06 -4.80 -1.95
N THR A 129 7.84 -5.26 -2.16
CA THR A 129 6.77 -4.41 -2.67
C THR A 129 5.61 -4.30 -1.67
N PHE A 130 5.08 -3.10 -1.55
CA PHE A 130 4.08 -2.74 -0.57
C PHE A 130 2.95 -1.99 -1.27
N ILE A 131 1.81 -2.65 -1.48
CA ILE A 131 0.64 -2.03 -2.11
C ILE A 131 -0.16 -1.34 -1.02
N VAL A 132 -0.34 -0.03 -1.14
CA VAL A 132 -1.11 0.78 -0.19
C VAL A 132 -2.53 0.96 -0.69
N ASP A 133 -3.47 0.46 0.10
CA ASP A 133 -4.88 0.74 -0.07
C ASP A 133 -5.22 2.04 0.69
N TYR A 134 -4.96 3.17 0.02
CA TYR A 134 -5.18 4.52 0.52
C TYR A 134 -6.64 4.92 0.42
N ARG A 135 -7.09 5.89 1.20
CA ARG A 135 -8.49 6.37 1.24
C ARG A 135 -8.94 6.97 -0.09
N LEU A 136 -10.17 6.64 -0.49
CA LEU A 136 -10.82 7.11 -1.72
C LEU A 136 -11.68 8.36 -1.47
N SER A 137 -12.25 8.93 -2.52
CA SER A 137 -13.19 10.04 -2.38
C SER A 137 -14.36 9.71 -1.44
N PRO A 138 -14.80 10.68 -0.61
CA PRO A 138 -14.46 12.10 -0.63
C PRO A 138 -13.30 12.49 0.28
N TYR A 139 -12.53 11.53 0.79
CA TYR A 139 -11.31 11.86 1.52
C TYR A 139 -10.38 12.70 0.65
N THR A 140 -9.63 13.60 1.26
CA THR A 140 -8.74 14.51 0.55
C THR A 140 -7.46 13.83 0.11
N GLN A 141 -6.75 14.42 -0.85
CA GLN A 141 -5.42 13.92 -1.27
C GLN A 141 -4.42 13.95 -0.12
N GLU A 142 -4.52 14.93 0.76
CA GLU A 142 -3.71 15.08 1.96
C GLU A 142 -3.92 13.92 2.96
N GLU A 143 -5.17 13.45 3.14
CA GLU A 143 -5.46 12.25 3.94
C GLU A 143 -4.86 10.99 3.31
N GLY A 144 -4.96 10.85 2.01
CA GLY A 144 -4.33 9.73 1.30
C GLY A 144 -2.79 9.81 1.29
N ALA A 145 -2.19 11.02 1.20
CA ALA A 145 -0.74 11.20 1.31
C ALA A 145 -0.24 10.79 2.70
N LEU A 146 -1.04 11.04 3.73
CA LEU A 146 -0.75 10.58 5.09
C LEU A 146 -0.74 9.05 5.20
N ASP A 147 -1.64 8.36 4.50
CA ASP A 147 -1.63 6.88 4.43
C ASP A 147 -0.34 6.37 3.78
N VAL A 148 0.13 7.04 2.72
CA VAL A 148 1.41 6.72 2.05
C VAL A 148 2.59 6.98 2.99
N ALA A 149 2.62 8.14 3.64
CA ALA A 149 3.66 8.48 4.62
C ALA A 149 3.73 7.44 5.76
N ARG A 150 2.58 7.01 6.24
CA ARG A 150 2.47 5.96 7.25
C ARG A 150 3.07 4.63 6.78
N ALA A 151 2.79 4.25 5.54
CA ALA A 151 3.36 3.03 4.95
C ALA A 151 4.89 3.14 4.83
N VAL A 152 5.43 4.28 4.40
CA VAL A 152 6.88 4.50 4.34
C VAL A 152 7.52 4.40 5.72
N ARG A 153 6.93 5.03 6.74
CA ARG A 153 7.41 4.95 8.14
C ARG A 153 7.42 3.51 8.65
N PHE A 154 6.35 2.76 8.38
CA PHE A 154 6.26 1.35 8.74
C PHE A 154 7.37 0.52 8.10
N ILE A 155 7.61 0.68 6.80
CA ILE A 155 8.66 -0.03 6.08
C ILE A 155 10.03 0.35 6.62
N ARG A 156 10.28 1.63 6.84
CA ARG A 156 11.55 2.15 7.37
C ARG A 156 11.85 1.63 8.78
N LYS A 157 10.84 1.57 9.64
CA LYS A 157 10.97 0.97 10.97
C LYS A 157 11.38 -0.50 10.92
N ASN A 158 10.86 -1.22 9.94
CA ASN A 158 11.05 -2.66 9.79
C ASN A 158 12.07 -3.02 8.68
N ALA A 159 12.94 -2.09 8.30
CA ALA A 159 13.89 -2.28 7.20
C ALA A 159 14.79 -3.51 7.40
N ASP A 160 15.29 -3.72 8.62
CA ASP A 160 16.08 -4.90 8.97
C ASP A 160 15.34 -6.21 8.71
N VAL A 161 14.03 -6.25 9.04
CA VAL A 161 13.18 -7.43 8.81
C VAL A 161 13.00 -7.71 7.33
N TYR A 162 12.90 -6.66 6.53
CA TYR A 162 12.78 -6.76 5.06
C TYR A 162 14.13 -6.97 4.36
N GLY A 163 15.23 -6.90 5.09
CA GLY A 163 16.58 -7.06 4.55
C GLY A 163 16.99 -5.94 3.61
N ILE A 164 16.58 -4.72 3.87
CA ILE A 164 16.85 -3.52 3.08
C ILE A 164 17.46 -2.41 3.95
N GLU A 165 18.11 -1.44 3.30
CA GLU A 165 18.47 -0.21 3.99
C GLU A 165 17.23 0.70 4.19
N PRO A 166 17.11 1.42 5.31
CA PRO A 166 15.92 2.24 5.62
C PRO A 166 15.69 3.41 4.64
N ASP A 167 16.71 3.80 3.89
CA ASP A 167 16.64 4.87 2.89
C ASP A 167 16.40 4.35 1.47
N ASP A 168 16.46 3.02 1.25
CA ASP A 168 16.22 2.41 -0.05
C ASP A 168 14.73 2.13 -0.28
N ILE A 169 13.90 3.17 -0.14
CA ILE A 169 12.44 3.10 -0.32
C ILE A 169 12.02 4.06 -1.43
N ALA A 170 11.39 3.53 -2.46
CA ALA A 170 10.79 4.30 -3.54
C ALA A 170 9.26 4.29 -3.46
N VAL A 171 8.62 5.35 -3.96
CA VAL A 171 7.18 5.41 -4.16
C VAL A 171 6.84 5.39 -5.64
N MET A 172 5.80 4.67 -6.01
CA MET A 172 5.34 4.52 -7.39
C MET A 172 3.81 4.47 -7.44
N GLY A 173 3.22 5.23 -8.33
CA GLY A 173 1.77 5.29 -8.44
C GLY A 173 1.28 5.35 -9.87
N PHE A 174 0.05 4.89 -10.09
CA PHE A 174 -0.63 4.87 -11.37
C PHE A 174 -1.83 5.80 -11.33
N SER A 175 -2.00 6.70 -12.33
CA SER A 175 -3.15 7.61 -12.42
C SER A 175 -3.41 8.33 -11.07
N ALA A 176 -4.56 8.12 -10.43
CA ALA A 176 -4.87 8.67 -9.11
C ALA A 176 -3.80 8.30 -8.05
N GLY A 177 -3.26 7.08 -8.08
CA GLY A 177 -2.12 6.69 -7.24
C GLY A 177 -0.85 7.47 -7.55
N GLY A 178 -0.64 7.87 -8.81
CA GLY A 178 0.45 8.76 -9.21
C GLY A 178 0.28 10.18 -8.68
N ILE A 179 -0.96 10.68 -8.65
CA ILE A 179 -1.29 11.96 -8.01
C ILE A 179 -0.99 11.85 -6.50
N GLN A 180 -1.38 10.75 -5.88
CA GLN A 180 -1.15 10.49 -4.46
C GLN A 180 0.34 10.42 -4.10
N ALA A 181 1.15 9.81 -4.97
CA ALA A 181 2.61 9.82 -4.83
C ALA A 181 3.18 11.24 -4.95
N GLY A 182 2.65 12.03 -5.89
CA GLY A 182 3.02 13.43 -6.08
C GLY A 182 2.68 14.28 -4.85
N GLU A 183 1.49 14.14 -4.29
CA GLU A 183 1.06 14.83 -3.09
C GLU A 183 1.98 14.52 -1.90
N PHE A 184 2.30 13.25 -1.69
CA PHE A 184 3.27 12.84 -0.68
C PHE A 184 4.64 13.49 -0.88
N LEU A 185 5.15 13.50 -2.12
CA LEU A 185 6.47 14.07 -2.44
C LEU A 185 6.52 15.59 -2.36
N MET A 186 5.39 16.28 -2.60
CA MET A 186 5.33 17.74 -2.47
C MET A 186 5.55 18.25 -1.04
N HIS A 187 5.29 17.39 -0.06
CA HIS A 187 5.52 17.66 1.37
C HIS A 187 6.87 17.13 1.88
N TYR A 188 7.83 16.95 0.98
CA TYR A 188 9.13 16.35 1.31
C TYR A 188 9.89 17.07 2.43
N ASP A 189 9.81 18.40 2.48
CA ASP A 189 10.46 19.24 3.52
C ASP A 189 9.56 19.47 4.75
N GLU A 190 8.36 18.86 4.78
CA GLU A 190 7.37 19.04 5.82
C GLU A 190 7.17 17.76 6.62
N ASP A 191 6.73 17.92 7.87
CA ASP A 191 6.37 16.80 8.71
C ASP A 191 4.92 16.37 8.41
N VAL A 192 4.77 15.42 7.49
CA VAL A 192 3.47 14.84 7.14
C VAL A 192 3.06 13.88 8.26
N ASN A 193 2.35 14.39 9.25
CA ASN A 193 1.90 13.61 10.40
C ASN A 193 0.40 13.75 10.67
N GLY A 194 -0.15 12.79 11.41
CA GLY A 194 -1.58 12.72 11.72
C GLY A 194 -2.07 13.89 12.57
N THR A 195 -1.27 14.40 13.49
CA THR A 195 -1.62 15.50 14.39
C THR A 195 -1.81 16.84 13.66
N ALA A 196 -1.09 17.07 12.57
CA ALA A 196 -1.27 18.27 11.75
C ALA A 196 -2.62 18.26 11.03
N LEU A 197 -3.09 17.06 10.66
CA LEU A 197 -4.36 16.87 9.97
C LEU A 197 -5.55 16.81 10.93
N ASP A 198 -5.40 16.12 12.04
CA ASP A 198 -6.45 15.79 13.00
C ASP A 198 -5.93 15.95 14.44
N SER A 199 -6.41 16.96 15.14
CA SER A 199 -6.00 17.25 16.52
C SER A 199 -6.48 16.21 17.55
N SER A 200 -7.40 15.32 17.18
CA SER A 200 -7.87 14.21 18.03
C SER A 200 -7.04 12.94 17.88
N TYR A 201 -6.23 12.85 16.84
CA TYR A 201 -5.34 11.72 16.59
C TYR A 201 -4.30 11.59 17.73
N VAL A 202 -4.10 10.37 18.18
CA VAL A 202 -3.09 10.04 19.19
C VAL A 202 -1.87 9.44 18.51
N PRO A 203 -0.74 10.17 18.43
CA PRO A 203 0.46 9.69 17.76
C PRO A 203 1.05 8.45 18.46
N ASP A 204 1.50 7.52 17.65
CA ASP A 204 2.28 6.36 18.11
C ASP A 204 3.77 6.49 17.77
N GLU A 205 4.53 5.42 17.97
CA GLU A 205 5.96 5.41 17.71
C GLU A 205 6.33 5.59 16.22
N LEU A 206 5.44 5.25 15.28
CA LEU A 206 5.72 5.44 13.84
C LEU A 206 5.76 6.92 13.46
N GLU A 207 5.03 7.79 14.18
CA GLU A 207 5.08 9.23 13.94
C GLU A 207 6.46 9.85 14.28
N GLN A 208 7.32 9.13 15.03
CA GLN A 208 8.69 9.56 15.32
C GLN A 208 9.67 9.24 14.17
N ILE A 209 9.25 8.45 13.19
CA ILE A 209 10.08 8.01 12.07
C ILE A 209 9.86 8.96 10.89
N PRO A 210 10.93 9.49 10.27
CA PRO A 210 10.79 10.32 9.06
C PRO A 210 10.08 9.58 7.94
N ALA A 211 9.17 10.26 7.24
CA ALA A 211 8.53 9.73 6.05
C ALA A 211 9.35 10.03 4.76
N HIS A 212 10.33 10.93 4.85
CA HIS A 212 11.17 11.39 3.72
C HIS A 212 12.65 11.14 3.97
#